data_ca525430a1c4772852408736dd01216b
#
_entry.id   ca525430a1c4772852408736dd01216b
#
_cell.length_a   1.000
_cell.length_b   1.000
_cell.length_c   1.000
_cell.angle_alpha   90.00
_cell.angle_beta   90.00
_cell.angle_gamma   90.00
#
_symmetry.space_group_name_H-M   'P 1'
#
loop_
_entity.id
_entity.type
_entity.pdbx_description
1 polymer ?
#
loop_
_entity_poly.entity_id
_entity_poly.type
_entity_poly.pdbx_seq_one_letter_code
_entity_poly.pdbx_strand_id
1 'polypeptide(L)'
;MEYLKKEIRTFQNGKTVNDQFYIDDDYNVPDAKKDVGRIIISDGTLQVEEMKQVENYLKVTGKLEFRVLYTADETIPEPASLEGRIPFEEMIYLEQEPDGNLVLKTADVDLTVTVIHSRKLNIKTLAEITIGMEKCVGEELTTDIEGENPVFKKTKEEELLKVFATGKDTYRIKEEVSLSGTKENIGTILWTDVTGGKADTQIGTDELLIQGELNIFCLYESVEEKTDWINRTVPYEGRIECMGTVPGMYHQASLNLTDVNVEARMDENGEMRILGIEATLEVRLVVYEEEKIQILEDMYMLDHVCVPDIKEKKCFRLKLQNHSKCRIAEELTLPELKDNILQICYCKGKIQPESTKAEEDGIHIEGVLHLMFLYVREDDQMPFGVWQGMVPFTYLLENGGGEPEAEELDWTVEQLSVGLMGNGEVEVKAVLAFNCFQKEPVMVQNIESAKFTPMSNEELENRPGIVGYFVKNGDTLWNLAKKYNTTVENIKEVNHMEKEDVNKGDKILIFKQNLSIL
;
A
#
# COMPACT_ATOMS: atom_id res chain seq x y z
N MET A 1 14.92 -6.91 41.28
CA MET A 1 13.77 -6.34 40.57
C MET A 1 13.85 -6.75 39.11
N GLU A 2 12.84 -7.42 38.62
CA GLU A 2 12.70 -7.87 37.23
C GLU A 2 11.58 -7.05 36.57
N TYR A 3 11.84 -6.51 35.36
CA TYR A 3 10.86 -5.76 34.59
C TYR A 3 10.23 -6.69 33.57
N LEU A 4 8.92 -6.87 33.66
CA LEU A 4 8.16 -7.57 32.63
C LEU A 4 7.88 -6.60 31.50
N LYS A 5 8.37 -6.94 30.32
CA LYS A 5 8.29 -6.09 29.13
C LYS A 5 7.49 -6.77 28.04
N LYS A 6 6.79 -5.97 27.27
CA LYS A 6 6.08 -6.41 26.08
C LYS A 6 6.57 -5.65 24.86
N GLU A 7 6.93 -6.36 23.81
CA GLU A 7 7.35 -5.79 22.54
C GLU A 7 6.13 -5.42 21.69
N ILE A 8 6.08 -4.18 21.23
CA ILE A 8 5.10 -3.66 20.28
C ILE A 8 5.82 -3.38 18.97
N ARG A 9 5.59 -4.23 17.98
CA ARG A 9 6.18 -4.05 16.67
C ARG A 9 5.34 -3.10 15.83
N THR A 10 6.00 -2.14 15.20
CA THR A 10 5.40 -1.15 14.30
C THR A 10 6.04 -1.24 12.93
N PHE A 11 5.23 -1.18 11.89
CA PHE A 11 5.71 -1.08 10.53
C PHE A 11 5.88 0.40 10.16
N GLN A 12 7.07 0.74 9.68
CA GLN A 12 7.42 2.11 9.32
C GLN A 12 7.93 2.15 7.89
N ASN A 13 7.38 3.09 7.12
CA ASN A 13 7.94 3.49 5.84
C ASN A 13 9.04 4.52 6.10
N GLY A 14 10.24 4.24 5.61
CA GLY A 14 11.33 5.19 5.62
C GLY A 14 11.25 6.15 4.43
N LYS A 15 12.36 6.83 4.15
CA LYS A 15 12.47 7.72 3.00
C LYS A 15 12.31 6.95 1.69
N THR A 16 11.70 7.60 0.72
CA THR A 16 11.67 7.14 -0.67
C THR A 16 12.79 7.79 -1.46
N VAL A 17 13.34 7.05 -2.41
CA VAL A 17 14.32 7.52 -3.38
C VAL A 17 13.70 7.40 -4.76
N ASN A 18 13.62 8.53 -5.47
CA ASN A 18 13.13 8.59 -6.84
C ASN A 18 14.30 8.85 -7.76
N ASP A 19 14.36 8.11 -8.85
CA ASP A 19 15.36 8.30 -9.89
C ASP A 19 14.76 8.18 -11.27
N GLN A 20 15.31 8.93 -12.23
CA GLN A 20 14.89 8.94 -13.62
C GLN A 20 16.10 8.74 -14.52
N PHE A 21 16.01 7.81 -15.45
CA PHE A 21 17.06 7.52 -16.40
C PHE A 21 16.51 7.22 -17.80
N TYR A 22 17.37 7.34 -18.81
CA TYR A 22 17.01 7.07 -20.19
C TYR A 22 17.57 5.73 -20.65
N ILE A 23 16.73 4.99 -21.38
CA ILE A 23 17.17 3.87 -22.21
C ILE A 23 16.95 4.30 -23.65
N ASP A 24 17.98 4.27 -24.47
CA ASP A 24 17.93 4.65 -25.88
C ASP A 24 18.76 3.63 -26.66
N ASP A 25 18.10 2.74 -27.39
CA ASP A 25 18.75 1.65 -28.12
C ASP A 25 18.07 1.39 -29.47
N ASP A 26 18.84 0.87 -30.40
CA ASP A 26 18.37 0.49 -31.72
C ASP A 26 18.02 -1.01 -31.75
N TYR A 27 16.81 -1.32 -32.14
CA TYR A 27 16.30 -2.69 -32.21
C TYR A 27 16.13 -3.16 -33.63
N ASN A 28 16.78 -4.28 -34.00
CA ASN A 28 16.62 -4.89 -35.31
C ASN A 28 15.37 -5.80 -35.30
N VAL A 29 14.47 -5.57 -36.26
CA VAL A 29 13.27 -6.38 -36.46
C VAL A 29 13.68 -7.81 -36.84
N PRO A 30 13.26 -8.84 -36.10
CA PRO A 30 13.60 -10.23 -36.39
C PRO A 30 13.14 -10.66 -37.80
N ASP A 31 13.91 -11.51 -38.48
CA ASP A 31 13.61 -11.95 -39.85
C ASP A 31 12.24 -12.63 -40.02
N ALA A 32 11.74 -13.26 -38.94
CA ALA A 32 10.42 -13.87 -38.91
C ALA A 32 9.24 -12.89 -38.85
N LYS A 33 9.52 -11.59 -38.61
CA LYS A 33 8.49 -10.56 -38.53
C LYS A 33 8.41 -9.80 -39.86
N LYS A 34 7.21 -9.28 -40.20
CA LYS A 34 6.97 -8.41 -41.35
C LYS A 34 7.73 -7.10 -41.21
N ASP A 35 8.05 -6.47 -42.34
CA ASP A 35 8.67 -5.15 -42.40
C ASP A 35 7.75 -4.11 -41.75
N VAL A 36 8.32 -3.22 -40.93
CA VAL A 36 7.57 -2.20 -40.20
C VAL A 36 7.28 -1.03 -41.08
N GLY A 37 6.01 -0.78 -41.37
CA GLY A 37 5.55 0.41 -42.05
C GLY A 37 5.29 1.55 -41.08
N ARG A 38 4.23 1.43 -40.28
CA ARG A 38 3.81 2.47 -39.35
C ARG A 38 3.47 1.86 -37.97
N ILE A 39 3.92 2.50 -36.90
CA ILE A 39 3.56 2.12 -35.53
C ILE A 39 2.13 2.59 -35.23
N ILE A 40 1.31 1.66 -34.70
CA ILE A 40 -0.04 1.90 -34.21
C ILE A 40 0.01 2.23 -32.72
N ILE A 41 0.58 1.32 -31.91
CA ILE A 41 0.73 1.45 -30.47
C ILE A 41 2.05 0.81 -30.02
N SER A 42 2.69 1.42 -29.05
CA SER A 42 3.82 0.83 -28.32
C SER A 42 3.55 0.86 -26.82
N ASP A 43 3.97 -0.18 -26.12
CA ASP A 43 3.87 -0.30 -24.68
C ASP A 43 5.16 -0.87 -24.13
N GLY A 44 5.55 -0.45 -22.93
CA GLY A 44 6.77 -0.87 -22.27
C GLY A 44 6.57 -1.12 -20.79
N THR A 45 7.33 -2.08 -20.27
CA THR A 45 7.34 -2.40 -18.83
C THR A 45 8.79 -2.53 -18.37
N LEU A 46 9.14 -1.89 -17.29
CA LEU A 46 10.43 -2.04 -16.66
C LEU A 46 10.39 -3.19 -15.67
N GLN A 47 11.12 -4.26 -15.95
CA GLN A 47 11.26 -5.38 -15.06
C GLN A 47 12.58 -5.27 -14.30
N VAL A 48 12.51 -4.94 -13.01
CA VAL A 48 13.67 -4.93 -12.12
C VAL A 48 13.97 -6.35 -11.67
N GLU A 49 15.18 -6.83 -11.94
CA GLU A 49 15.61 -8.19 -11.60
C GLU A 49 16.41 -8.22 -10.29
N GLU A 50 17.27 -7.24 -10.07
CA GLU A 50 18.08 -7.15 -8.86
C GLU A 50 18.25 -5.70 -8.40
N MET A 51 18.17 -5.50 -7.08
CA MET A 51 18.55 -4.27 -6.39
C MET A 51 19.63 -4.60 -5.35
N LYS A 52 20.83 -4.04 -5.52
CA LYS A 52 21.96 -4.32 -4.66
C LYS A 52 22.65 -3.04 -4.21
N GLN A 53 22.82 -2.87 -2.91
CA GLN A 53 23.60 -1.76 -2.37
C GLN A 53 25.09 -1.95 -2.65
N VAL A 54 25.72 -0.90 -3.18
CA VAL A 54 27.15 -0.81 -3.43
C VAL A 54 27.64 0.54 -2.92
N GLU A 55 28.27 0.56 -1.75
CA GLU A 55 28.66 1.79 -1.05
C GLU A 55 27.46 2.75 -0.88
N ASN A 56 27.54 3.98 -1.36
CA ASN A 56 26.49 5.00 -1.32
C ASN A 56 25.55 4.95 -2.53
N TYR A 57 25.55 3.85 -3.27
CA TYR A 57 24.69 3.69 -4.46
C TYR A 57 23.85 2.42 -4.32
N LEU A 58 22.70 2.46 -4.93
CA LEU A 58 21.88 1.30 -5.21
C LEU A 58 22.05 0.95 -6.69
N LYS A 59 22.66 -0.20 -6.94
CA LYS A 59 22.74 -0.77 -8.27
C LYS A 59 21.42 -1.47 -8.56
N VAL A 60 20.72 -1.02 -9.60
CA VAL A 60 19.47 -1.60 -10.09
C VAL A 60 19.74 -2.18 -11.47
N THR A 61 19.45 -3.46 -11.62
CA THR A 61 19.58 -4.16 -12.92
C THR A 61 18.26 -4.77 -13.33
N GLY A 62 18.03 -4.84 -14.62
CA GLY A 62 16.80 -5.41 -15.14
C GLY A 62 16.72 -5.30 -16.65
N LYS A 63 15.51 -5.32 -17.17
CA LYS A 63 15.23 -5.20 -18.60
C LYS A 63 13.98 -4.35 -18.84
N LEU A 64 14.02 -3.57 -19.90
CA LEU A 64 12.85 -2.99 -20.52
C LEU A 64 12.25 -4.03 -21.46
N GLU A 65 11.07 -4.51 -21.15
CA GLU A 65 10.26 -5.31 -22.07
C GLU A 65 9.36 -4.36 -22.84
N PHE A 66 9.40 -4.41 -24.16
CA PHE A 66 8.57 -3.57 -24.99
C PHE A 66 7.82 -4.38 -26.04
N ARG A 67 6.66 -3.85 -26.42
CA ARG A 67 5.79 -4.42 -27.45
C ARG A 67 5.39 -3.32 -28.42
N VAL A 68 5.27 -3.68 -29.68
CA VAL A 68 4.88 -2.75 -30.75
C VAL A 68 3.84 -3.42 -31.63
N LEU A 69 2.68 -2.79 -31.78
CA LEU A 69 1.70 -3.11 -32.82
C LEU A 69 1.92 -2.12 -33.96
N TYR A 70 2.04 -2.61 -35.17
CA TYR A 70 2.34 -1.81 -36.35
C TYR A 70 1.60 -2.32 -37.58
N THR A 71 1.49 -1.49 -38.61
CA THR A 71 1.10 -1.93 -39.95
C THR A 71 2.33 -2.35 -40.73
N ALA A 72 2.25 -3.49 -41.41
CA ALA A 72 3.33 -3.94 -42.29
C ALA A 72 3.51 -3.00 -43.48
N ASP A 73 4.77 -2.87 -43.97
CA ASP A 73 5.12 -2.10 -45.16
C ASP A 73 4.81 -2.92 -46.42
N GLU A 74 3.52 -3.09 -46.66
CA GLU A 74 2.98 -3.87 -47.77
C GLU A 74 1.95 -3.06 -48.57
N THR A 75 1.58 -3.53 -49.78
CA THR A 75 0.59 -2.87 -50.65
C THR A 75 -0.79 -2.75 -49.94
N ILE A 76 -1.17 -3.76 -49.14
CA ILE A 76 -2.32 -3.74 -48.23
C ILE A 76 -1.73 -3.80 -46.82
N PRO A 77 -1.80 -2.70 -46.05
CA PRO A 77 -1.21 -2.67 -44.71
C PRO A 77 -1.97 -3.61 -43.76
N GLU A 78 -1.31 -4.67 -43.32
CA GLU A 78 -1.86 -5.59 -42.33
C GLU A 78 -1.28 -5.30 -40.94
N PRO A 79 -2.08 -5.41 -39.88
CA PRO A 79 -1.58 -5.30 -38.53
C PRO A 79 -0.60 -6.44 -38.21
N ALA A 80 0.50 -6.12 -37.58
CA ALA A 80 1.50 -7.06 -37.11
C ALA A 80 2.07 -6.62 -35.78
N SER A 81 2.72 -7.50 -35.06
CA SER A 81 3.31 -7.19 -33.76
C SER A 81 4.73 -7.72 -33.61
N LEU A 82 5.50 -7.04 -32.79
CA LEU A 82 6.79 -7.48 -32.31
C LEU A 82 6.96 -7.18 -30.83
N GLU A 83 7.82 -7.94 -30.20
CA GLU A 83 8.21 -7.79 -28.82
C GLU A 83 9.73 -7.83 -28.73
N GLY A 84 10.28 -7.12 -27.77
CA GLY A 84 11.72 -7.09 -27.54
C GLY A 84 12.08 -6.79 -26.10
N ARG A 85 13.37 -6.97 -25.80
CA ARG A 85 13.94 -6.77 -24.47
C ARG A 85 15.26 -6.02 -24.59
N ILE A 86 15.43 -4.99 -23.78
CA ILE A 86 16.64 -4.22 -23.67
C ILE A 86 17.12 -4.26 -22.22
N PRO A 87 18.29 -4.84 -21.93
CA PRO A 87 18.83 -4.84 -20.56
C PRO A 87 19.24 -3.44 -20.15
N PHE A 88 19.09 -3.14 -18.85
CA PHE A 88 19.59 -1.89 -18.26
C PHE A 88 20.31 -2.14 -16.95
N GLU A 89 21.19 -1.22 -16.61
CA GLU A 89 21.89 -1.14 -15.34
C GLU A 89 21.95 0.34 -14.93
N GLU A 90 21.44 0.66 -13.75
CA GLU A 90 21.44 2.02 -13.22
C GLU A 90 22.04 2.08 -11.82
N MET A 91 22.70 3.20 -11.50
CA MET A 91 23.35 3.45 -10.22
C MET A 91 22.70 4.64 -9.53
N ILE A 92 21.75 4.38 -8.65
CA ILE A 92 20.97 5.38 -7.93
C ILE A 92 21.74 5.83 -6.68
N TYR A 93 21.98 7.12 -6.54
CA TYR A 93 22.68 7.65 -5.37
C TYR A 93 21.78 7.65 -4.14
N LEU A 94 22.30 7.12 -3.03
CA LEU A 94 21.66 7.11 -1.72
C LEU A 94 22.30 8.18 -0.85
N GLU A 95 21.54 9.21 -0.49
CA GLU A 95 22.03 10.28 0.40
C GLU A 95 22.44 9.77 1.79
N GLN A 96 21.83 8.68 2.24
CA GLN A 96 22.07 8.04 3.54
C GLN A 96 22.04 6.52 3.38
N GLU A 97 22.71 5.81 4.27
CA GLU A 97 22.59 4.35 4.33
C GLU A 97 21.12 3.95 4.57
N PRO A 98 20.63 2.92 3.85
CA PRO A 98 19.27 2.43 4.03
C PRO A 98 19.06 1.91 5.45
N ASP A 99 18.09 2.48 6.15
CA ASP A 99 17.65 2.01 7.46
C ASP A 99 16.39 1.14 7.29
N GLY A 100 16.55 -0.05 6.74
CA GLY A 100 15.46 -1.00 6.47
C GLY A 100 15.62 -1.77 5.17
N ASN A 101 14.58 -2.52 4.81
CA ASN A 101 14.54 -3.27 3.56
C ASN A 101 14.18 -2.36 2.39
N LEU A 102 14.96 -2.41 1.33
CA LEU A 102 14.68 -1.69 0.10
C LEU A 102 13.60 -2.41 -0.69
N VAL A 103 12.61 -1.66 -1.12
CA VAL A 103 11.44 -2.18 -1.84
C VAL A 103 11.13 -1.30 -3.03
N LEU A 104 10.98 -1.93 -4.19
CA LEU A 104 10.46 -1.25 -5.38
C LEU A 104 8.98 -0.90 -5.14
N LYS A 105 8.66 0.40 -5.18
CA LYS A 105 7.29 0.89 -5.06
C LYS A 105 6.64 1.04 -6.42
N THR A 106 7.32 1.74 -7.34
CA THR A 106 6.88 1.91 -8.73
C THR A 106 8.05 1.81 -9.68
N ALA A 107 7.77 1.36 -10.91
CA ALA A 107 8.68 1.39 -12.04
C ALA A 107 7.87 1.76 -13.28
N ASP A 108 7.96 3.01 -13.67
CA ASP A 108 7.18 3.61 -14.74
C ASP A 108 8.03 3.87 -15.97
N VAL A 109 7.42 3.78 -17.14
CA VAL A 109 8.10 4.04 -18.41
C VAL A 109 7.25 4.94 -19.29
N ASP A 110 7.90 5.91 -19.91
CA ASP A 110 7.36 6.66 -21.03
C ASP A 110 8.14 6.23 -22.28
N LEU A 111 7.49 5.37 -23.11
CA LEU A 111 8.10 4.71 -24.25
C LEU A 111 7.77 5.42 -25.56
N THR A 112 8.79 5.78 -26.29
CA THR A 112 8.70 6.27 -27.66
C THR A 112 9.43 5.32 -28.60
N VAL A 113 8.72 4.81 -29.62
CA VAL A 113 9.29 3.95 -30.66
C VAL A 113 9.25 4.68 -31.99
N THR A 114 10.40 4.76 -32.65
CA THR A 114 10.55 5.44 -33.93
C THR A 114 11.08 4.49 -35.00
N VAL A 115 10.49 4.50 -36.18
CA VAL A 115 10.97 3.72 -37.34
C VAL A 115 12.16 4.42 -37.97
N ILE A 116 13.35 3.80 -37.92
CA ILE A 116 14.54 4.25 -38.64
C ILE A 116 14.45 3.80 -40.12
N HIS A 117 14.14 2.55 -40.33
CA HIS A 117 13.74 1.94 -41.59
C HIS A 117 12.95 0.66 -41.33
N SER A 118 12.36 0.02 -42.32
CA SER A 118 11.40 -1.09 -42.14
C SER A 118 11.92 -2.28 -41.32
N ARG A 119 13.24 -2.44 -41.20
CA ARG A 119 13.89 -3.50 -40.40
C ARG A 119 14.60 -3.01 -39.15
N LYS A 120 14.47 -1.72 -38.80
CA LYS A 120 15.17 -1.15 -37.64
C LYS A 120 14.34 -0.08 -36.95
N LEU A 121 14.18 -0.24 -35.64
CA LEU A 121 13.49 0.70 -34.77
C LEU A 121 14.48 1.35 -33.80
N ASN A 122 14.23 2.59 -33.42
CA ASN A 122 14.83 3.17 -32.23
C ASN A 122 13.82 3.10 -31.08
N ILE A 123 14.26 2.55 -29.98
CA ILE A 123 13.48 2.37 -28.74
C ILE A 123 14.05 3.36 -27.73
N LYS A 124 13.27 4.38 -27.41
CA LYS A 124 13.65 5.39 -26.44
C LYS A 124 12.63 5.45 -25.31
N THR A 125 13.09 5.36 -24.08
CA THR A 125 12.22 5.48 -22.92
C THR A 125 12.83 6.35 -21.84
N LEU A 126 11.98 7.15 -21.19
CA LEU A 126 12.26 7.69 -19.88
C LEU A 126 11.71 6.70 -18.84
N ALA A 127 12.59 6.12 -18.06
CA ALA A 127 12.25 5.24 -16.96
C ALA A 127 12.28 6.02 -15.65
N GLU A 128 11.26 5.81 -14.81
CA GLU A 128 11.18 6.39 -13.47
C GLU A 128 11.00 5.27 -12.46
N ILE A 129 11.87 5.23 -11.44
CA ILE A 129 11.84 4.23 -10.39
C ILE A 129 11.68 4.93 -9.05
N THR A 130 10.70 4.46 -8.26
CA THR A 130 10.53 4.84 -6.86
C THR A 130 10.88 3.66 -5.97
N ILE A 131 11.87 3.85 -5.10
CA ILE A 131 12.32 2.84 -4.15
C ILE A 131 12.01 3.34 -2.73
N GLY A 132 11.23 2.57 -2.00
CA GLY A 132 10.92 2.83 -0.59
C GLY A 132 11.82 2.01 0.33
N MET A 133 11.94 2.48 1.57
CA MET A 133 12.55 1.75 2.66
C MET A 133 11.46 1.32 3.63
N GLU A 134 11.48 0.07 4.05
CA GLU A 134 10.49 -0.48 4.97
C GLU A 134 11.19 -1.20 6.11
N LYS A 135 10.75 -0.92 7.34
CA LYS A 135 11.26 -1.63 8.52
C LYS A 135 10.15 -1.93 9.52
N CYS A 136 10.33 -3.04 10.23
CA CYS A 136 9.54 -3.36 11.40
C CYS A 136 10.38 -3.06 12.64
N VAL A 137 9.93 -2.09 13.44
CA VAL A 137 10.64 -1.64 14.66
C VAL A 137 9.86 -2.14 15.86
N GLY A 138 10.55 -2.77 16.81
CA GLY A 138 9.99 -3.19 18.10
C GLY A 138 10.29 -2.18 19.19
N GLU A 139 9.24 -1.67 19.85
CA GLU A 139 9.34 -0.88 21.06
C GLU A 139 8.98 -1.73 22.27
N GLU A 140 9.89 -1.82 23.24
CA GLU A 140 9.63 -2.52 24.51
C GLU A 140 8.91 -1.60 25.48
N LEU A 141 7.73 -2.00 25.94
CA LEU A 141 6.95 -1.32 26.97
C LEU A 141 6.93 -2.15 28.24
N THR A 142 7.26 -1.53 29.38
CA THR A 142 7.21 -2.18 30.69
C THR A 142 5.76 -2.29 31.16
N THR A 143 5.30 -3.50 31.36
CA THR A 143 3.93 -3.80 31.79
C THR A 143 3.86 -4.05 33.27
N ASP A 144 4.93 -4.58 33.86
CA ASP A 144 4.97 -4.88 35.29
C ASP A 144 6.42 -4.91 35.82
N ILE A 145 6.54 -4.96 37.14
CA ILE A 145 7.81 -5.14 37.86
C ILE A 145 7.62 -6.15 38.99
N GLU A 146 8.53 -7.10 39.13
CA GLU A 146 8.55 -8.07 40.20
C GLU A 146 9.83 -7.98 41.04
N GLY A 147 9.72 -8.28 42.35
CA GLY A 147 10.85 -8.26 43.25
C GLY A 147 10.52 -8.84 44.61
N GLU A 148 11.54 -9.03 45.46
CA GLU A 148 11.38 -9.60 46.81
C GLU A 148 10.60 -8.67 47.74
N ASN A 149 10.73 -7.34 47.57
CA ASN A 149 10.02 -6.33 48.38
C ASN A 149 8.76 -5.86 47.68
N PRO A 150 7.69 -5.54 48.45
CA PRO A 150 6.45 -5.04 47.88
C PRO A 150 6.63 -3.72 47.14
N VAL A 151 6.27 -3.69 45.87
CA VAL A 151 6.24 -2.51 45.02
C VAL A 151 4.79 -2.13 44.75
N PHE A 152 4.42 -0.89 45.05
CA PHE A 152 3.12 -0.33 44.69
C PHE A 152 3.23 0.19 43.27
N LYS A 153 2.28 -0.19 42.41
CA LYS A 153 2.30 0.02 40.98
C LYS A 153 1.07 0.78 40.53
N LYS A 154 1.27 1.72 39.63
CA LYS A 154 0.19 2.39 38.90
C LYS A 154 0.34 2.08 37.42
N THR A 155 -0.68 1.53 36.83
CA THR A 155 -0.72 1.20 35.41
C THR A 155 -1.70 2.09 34.68
N LYS A 156 -1.45 2.32 33.40
CA LYS A 156 -2.35 2.98 32.47
C LYS A 156 -2.67 2.01 31.33
N GLU A 157 -3.95 1.89 30.99
CA GLU A 157 -4.36 1.13 29.82
C GLU A 157 -4.23 1.98 28.57
N GLU A 158 -3.51 1.47 27.58
CA GLU A 158 -3.40 2.06 26.24
C GLU A 158 -3.79 1.01 25.20
N GLU A 159 -4.57 1.44 24.21
CA GLU A 159 -4.94 0.62 23.06
C GLU A 159 -3.98 0.96 21.92
N LEU A 160 -3.14 0.01 21.54
CA LEU A 160 -2.04 0.22 20.59
C LEU A 160 -2.16 -0.73 19.40
N LEU A 161 -1.86 -0.18 18.22
CA LEU A 161 -1.76 -0.94 16.98
C LEU A 161 -0.37 -1.59 16.90
N LYS A 162 -0.33 -2.89 16.74
CA LYS A 162 0.90 -3.65 16.51
C LYS A 162 0.85 -4.44 15.21
N VAL A 163 2.00 -4.67 14.62
CA VAL A 163 2.15 -5.60 13.51
C VAL A 163 2.01 -7.03 14.06
N PHE A 164 1.01 -7.73 13.57
CA PHE A 164 0.81 -9.15 13.85
C PHE A 164 1.71 -10.00 12.95
N ALA A 165 1.63 -9.79 11.62
CA ALA A 165 2.40 -10.52 10.63
C ALA A 165 2.74 -9.63 9.42
N THR A 166 3.84 -9.96 8.76
CA THR A 166 4.19 -9.42 7.43
C THR A 166 4.53 -10.59 6.52
N GLY A 167 4.11 -10.51 5.26
CA GLY A 167 4.36 -11.58 4.31
C GLY A 167 4.46 -11.10 2.88
N LYS A 168 5.11 -11.93 2.05
CA LYS A 168 5.08 -11.85 0.60
C LYS A 168 4.77 -13.23 0.07
N ASP A 169 3.82 -13.30 -0.83
CA ASP A 169 3.44 -14.56 -1.47
C ASP A 169 2.94 -14.30 -2.88
N THR A 170 2.70 -15.36 -3.63
CA THR A 170 2.22 -15.27 -5.00
C THR A 170 1.02 -16.19 -5.19
N TYR A 171 0.01 -15.67 -5.90
CA TYR A 171 -1.13 -16.45 -6.33
C TYR A 171 -1.15 -16.55 -7.86
N ARG A 172 -1.25 -17.77 -8.39
CA ARG A 172 -1.34 -18.00 -9.83
C ARG A 172 -2.78 -18.01 -10.28
N ILE A 173 -3.12 -17.08 -11.16
CA ILE A 173 -4.41 -16.98 -11.81
C ILE A 173 -4.34 -17.77 -13.12
N LYS A 174 -5.34 -18.62 -13.36
CA LYS A 174 -5.50 -19.39 -14.61
C LYS A 174 -6.97 -19.33 -14.98
N GLU A 175 -7.23 -18.62 -16.07
CA GLU A 175 -8.58 -18.40 -16.56
C GLU A 175 -8.68 -18.71 -18.06
N GLU A 176 -9.87 -18.99 -18.52
CA GLU A 176 -10.16 -19.25 -19.92
C GLU A 176 -11.35 -18.41 -20.40
N VAL A 177 -11.19 -17.80 -21.57
CA VAL A 177 -12.24 -17.02 -22.23
C VAL A 177 -12.57 -17.65 -23.57
N SER A 178 -13.78 -18.20 -23.69
CA SER A 178 -14.28 -18.73 -24.95
C SER A 178 -14.77 -17.62 -25.88
N LEU A 179 -14.50 -17.73 -27.16
CA LEU A 179 -15.04 -16.86 -28.20
C LEU A 179 -16.56 -17.05 -28.31
N SER A 180 -17.26 -15.93 -28.53
CA SER A 180 -18.69 -16.02 -28.87
C SER A 180 -18.89 -16.72 -30.23
N GLY A 181 -20.03 -17.37 -30.43
CA GLY A 181 -20.34 -18.08 -31.66
C GLY A 181 -20.33 -17.23 -32.93
N THR A 182 -20.34 -15.90 -32.79
CA THR A 182 -20.32 -14.96 -33.92
C THR A 182 -18.91 -14.58 -34.35
N LYS A 183 -17.87 -14.96 -33.58
CA LYS A 183 -16.48 -14.63 -33.88
C LYS A 183 -15.80 -15.82 -34.59
N GLU A 184 -14.90 -15.50 -35.51
CA GLU A 184 -14.09 -16.48 -36.21
C GLU A 184 -12.97 -17.04 -35.32
N ASN A 185 -12.41 -18.17 -35.70
CA ASN A 185 -11.33 -18.83 -34.99
C ASN A 185 -10.06 -17.98 -34.99
N ILE A 186 -9.31 -18.03 -33.90
CA ILE A 186 -8.05 -17.27 -33.74
C ILE A 186 -6.99 -17.90 -34.66
N GLY A 187 -6.44 -17.10 -35.54
CA GLY A 187 -5.26 -17.45 -36.33
C GLY A 187 -3.98 -17.02 -35.60
N THR A 188 -3.81 -15.72 -35.41
CA THR A 188 -2.62 -15.14 -34.75
C THR A 188 -3.03 -14.06 -33.77
N ILE A 189 -2.48 -14.09 -32.57
CA ILE A 189 -2.63 -13.01 -31.60
C ILE A 189 -1.70 -11.86 -32.00
N LEU A 190 -2.27 -10.67 -32.18
CA LEU A 190 -1.54 -9.45 -32.58
C LEU A 190 -1.18 -8.59 -31.37
N TRP A 191 -2.12 -8.44 -30.43
CA TRP A 191 -1.91 -7.64 -29.23
C TRP A 191 -2.76 -8.15 -28.08
N THR A 192 -2.18 -8.17 -26.89
CA THR A 192 -2.92 -8.48 -25.66
C THR A 192 -2.65 -7.44 -24.61
N ASP A 193 -3.63 -7.15 -23.77
CA ASP A 193 -3.42 -6.44 -22.53
C ASP A 193 -4.31 -7.07 -21.45
N VAL A 194 -3.70 -7.32 -20.28
CA VAL A 194 -4.39 -7.86 -19.12
C VAL A 194 -4.05 -6.97 -17.94
N THR A 195 -5.05 -6.34 -17.40
CA THR A 195 -4.91 -5.44 -16.24
C THR A 195 -5.78 -5.89 -15.10
N GLY A 196 -5.31 -5.66 -13.87
CA GLY A 196 -6.16 -5.80 -12.69
C GLY A 196 -7.29 -4.76 -12.73
N GLY A 197 -8.50 -5.22 -12.50
CA GLY A 197 -9.66 -4.37 -12.23
C GLY A 197 -9.89 -4.20 -10.73
N LYS A 198 -11.17 -4.22 -10.32
CA LYS A 198 -11.53 -4.23 -8.90
C LYS A 198 -10.85 -5.40 -8.19
N ALA A 199 -10.28 -5.14 -7.01
CA ALA A 199 -9.76 -6.17 -6.12
C ALA A 199 -10.10 -5.84 -4.67
N ASP A 200 -10.74 -6.78 -3.99
CA ASP A 200 -11.08 -6.71 -2.58
C ASP A 200 -10.27 -7.77 -1.81
N THR A 201 -9.78 -7.41 -0.63
CA THR A 201 -9.04 -8.31 0.25
C THR A 201 -9.68 -8.36 1.62
N GLN A 202 -9.70 -9.53 2.24
CA GLN A 202 -10.28 -9.74 3.57
C GLN A 202 -9.47 -10.74 4.38
N ILE A 203 -9.19 -10.41 5.64
CA ILE A 203 -8.59 -11.36 6.58
C ILE A 203 -9.63 -12.38 7.03
N GLY A 204 -9.29 -13.65 6.80
CA GLY A 204 -10.00 -14.82 7.32
C GLY A 204 -9.28 -15.47 8.49
N THR A 205 -9.68 -16.71 8.81
CA THR A 205 -8.98 -17.53 9.81
C THR A 205 -7.82 -18.23 9.11
N ASP A 206 -6.60 -17.89 9.51
CA ASP A 206 -5.34 -18.40 8.96
C ASP A 206 -5.13 -18.10 7.46
N GLU A 207 -5.88 -17.15 6.89
CA GLU A 207 -5.79 -16.83 5.46
C GLU A 207 -6.12 -15.35 5.14
N LEU A 208 -5.61 -14.89 4.01
CA LEU A 208 -6.08 -13.72 3.29
C LEU A 208 -6.90 -14.17 2.10
N LEU A 209 -8.15 -13.75 2.04
CA LEU A 209 -9.04 -13.94 0.88
C LEU A 209 -8.85 -12.77 -0.08
N ILE A 210 -8.74 -13.08 -1.37
CA ILE A 210 -8.60 -12.11 -2.45
C ILE A 210 -9.69 -12.38 -3.45
N GLN A 211 -10.50 -11.37 -3.75
CA GLN A 211 -11.50 -11.43 -4.82
C GLN A 211 -11.24 -10.28 -5.77
N GLY A 212 -11.05 -10.57 -7.04
CA GLY A 212 -10.71 -9.56 -8.01
C GLY A 212 -11.21 -9.85 -9.41
N GLU A 213 -10.95 -8.91 -10.30
CA GLU A 213 -11.31 -8.99 -11.71
C GLU A 213 -10.07 -8.73 -12.56
N LEU A 214 -9.94 -9.47 -13.67
CA LEU A 214 -9.00 -9.21 -14.74
C LEU A 214 -9.73 -8.60 -15.93
N ASN A 215 -9.27 -7.46 -16.40
CA ASN A 215 -9.71 -6.87 -17.66
C ASN A 215 -8.79 -7.38 -18.77
N ILE A 216 -9.34 -8.09 -19.72
CA ILE A 216 -8.62 -8.79 -20.77
C ILE A 216 -9.00 -8.18 -22.11
N PHE A 217 -8.01 -7.67 -22.82
CA PHE A 217 -8.12 -7.29 -24.22
C PHE A 217 -7.20 -8.16 -25.07
N CYS A 218 -7.73 -8.66 -26.20
CA CYS A 218 -6.95 -9.41 -27.18
C CYS A 218 -7.39 -8.99 -28.58
N LEU A 219 -6.45 -8.42 -29.35
CA LEU A 219 -6.57 -8.18 -30.78
C LEU A 219 -5.94 -9.36 -31.49
N TYR A 220 -6.64 -9.95 -32.43
CA TYR A 220 -6.15 -11.12 -33.17
C TYR A 220 -6.54 -11.05 -34.65
N GLU A 221 -5.78 -11.77 -35.44
CA GLU A 221 -6.12 -12.09 -36.83
C GLU A 221 -6.79 -13.45 -36.83
N SER A 222 -7.95 -13.55 -37.51
CA SER A 222 -8.67 -14.82 -37.67
C SER A 222 -8.01 -15.72 -38.72
N VAL A 223 -8.42 -16.97 -38.78
CA VAL A 223 -7.98 -17.92 -39.84
C VAL A 223 -8.39 -17.49 -41.26
N GLU A 224 -9.33 -16.54 -41.37
CA GLU A 224 -9.77 -15.93 -42.65
C GLU A 224 -9.05 -14.57 -42.90
N GLU A 225 -7.94 -14.29 -42.21
CA GLU A 225 -7.14 -13.06 -42.34
C GLU A 225 -7.92 -11.77 -42.03
N LYS A 226 -8.93 -11.87 -41.14
CA LYS A 226 -9.69 -10.70 -40.65
C LYS A 226 -9.24 -10.33 -39.25
N THR A 227 -9.06 -9.05 -39.02
CA THR A 227 -8.74 -8.55 -37.69
C THR A 227 -10.00 -8.39 -36.84
N ASP A 228 -10.01 -8.99 -35.64
CA ASP A 228 -11.10 -8.90 -34.67
C ASP A 228 -10.50 -8.81 -33.25
N TRP A 229 -11.33 -8.53 -32.25
CA TRP A 229 -10.87 -8.39 -30.87
C TRP A 229 -11.84 -8.97 -29.85
N ILE A 230 -11.30 -9.25 -28.68
CA ILE A 230 -12.02 -9.69 -27.50
C ILE A 230 -11.76 -8.66 -26.40
N ASN A 231 -12.79 -8.22 -25.74
CA ASN A 231 -12.71 -7.41 -24.54
C ASN A 231 -13.62 -8.05 -23.49
N ARG A 232 -13.05 -8.52 -22.38
CA ARG A 232 -13.75 -9.26 -21.33
C ARG A 232 -13.19 -8.93 -19.96
N THR A 233 -14.07 -8.91 -18.97
CA THR A 233 -13.71 -8.90 -17.56
C THR A 233 -13.99 -10.29 -16.99
N VAL A 234 -13.01 -10.87 -16.32
CA VAL A 234 -13.06 -12.22 -15.74
C VAL A 234 -12.78 -12.12 -14.24
N PRO A 235 -13.69 -12.61 -13.38
CA PRO A 235 -13.44 -12.64 -11.93
C PRO A 235 -12.45 -13.74 -11.58
N TYR A 236 -11.67 -13.49 -10.52
CA TYR A 236 -10.82 -14.51 -9.89
C TYR A 236 -10.97 -14.47 -8.36
N GLU A 237 -10.72 -15.60 -7.72
CA GLU A 237 -10.67 -15.73 -6.25
C GLU A 237 -9.38 -16.45 -5.86
N GLY A 238 -8.64 -15.86 -4.93
CA GLY A 238 -7.38 -16.37 -4.41
C GLY A 238 -7.38 -16.46 -2.88
N ARG A 239 -6.51 -17.32 -2.36
CA ARG A 239 -6.26 -17.48 -0.93
C ARG A 239 -4.77 -17.55 -0.68
N ILE A 240 -4.32 -16.78 0.29
CA ILE A 240 -2.93 -16.75 0.75
C ILE A 240 -2.93 -17.19 2.21
N GLU A 241 -2.08 -18.15 2.54
CA GLU A 241 -1.95 -18.62 3.91
C GLU A 241 -1.35 -17.53 4.81
N CYS A 242 -2.00 -17.26 5.95
CA CYS A 242 -1.55 -16.30 6.95
C CYS A 242 -1.86 -16.83 8.35
N MET A 243 -0.99 -17.69 8.86
CA MET A 243 -1.19 -18.42 10.12
C MET A 243 -1.43 -17.51 11.32
N GLY A 244 -2.45 -17.83 12.11
CA GLY A 244 -2.83 -17.14 13.35
C GLY A 244 -3.71 -15.91 13.12
N THR A 245 -4.04 -15.54 11.88
CA THR A 245 -4.98 -14.44 11.64
C THR A 245 -6.41 -14.84 11.98
N VAL A 246 -7.19 -13.87 12.39
CA VAL A 246 -8.62 -14.03 12.68
C VAL A 246 -9.41 -12.89 12.01
N PRO A 247 -10.67 -13.13 11.64
CA PRO A 247 -11.55 -12.10 11.12
C PRO A 247 -11.64 -10.88 12.06
N GLY A 248 -11.54 -9.68 11.49
CA GLY A 248 -11.57 -8.43 12.26
C GLY A 248 -10.18 -7.81 12.49
N MET A 249 -9.10 -8.51 12.19
CA MET A 249 -7.77 -7.89 12.12
C MET A 249 -7.70 -6.93 10.94
N TYR A 250 -6.94 -5.86 11.11
CA TYR A 250 -6.68 -4.89 10.05
C TYR A 250 -5.55 -5.35 9.15
N HIS A 251 -5.54 -4.91 7.91
CA HIS A 251 -4.47 -5.28 6.99
C HIS A 251 -4.26 -4.25 5.89
N GLN A 252 -3.06 -4.28 5.34
CA GLN A 252 -2.70 -3.63 4.09
C GLN A 252 -2.19 -4.71 3.15
N ALA A 253 -2.78 -4.78 1.97
CA ALA A 253 -2.38 -5.70 0.92
C ALA A 253 -2.09 -4.91 -0.36
N SER A 254 -0.86 -5.03 -0.85
CA SER A 254 -0.47 -4.54 -2.19
C SER A 254 -0.50 -5.71 -3.15
N LEU A 255 -1.24 -5.56 -4.23
CA LEU A 255 -1.45 -6.58 -5.26
C LEU A 255 -0.81 -6.11 -6.56
N ASN A 256 0.15 -6.86 -7.08
CA ASN A 256 0.81 -6.56 -8.34
C ASN A 256 0.68 -7.74 -9.31
N LEU A 257 0.18 -7.46 -10.53
CA LEU A 257 0.01 -8.47 -11.56
C LEU A 257 1.30 -8.57 -12.39
N THR A 258 1.90 -9.76 -12.41
CA THR A 258 3.15 -10.04 -13.11
C THR A 258 3.03 -11.31 -13.95
N ASP A 259 4.04 -11.59 -14.78
CA ASP A 259 4.16 -12.80 -15.59
C ASP A 259 2.88 -13.13 -16.38
N VAL A 260 2.29 -12.12 -17.00
CA VAL A 260 1.05 -12.27 -17.75
C VAL A 260 1.35 -12.98 -19.09
N ASN A 261 0.65 -14.07 -19.33
CA ASN A 261 0.69 -14.81 -20.61
C ASN A 261 -0.73 -15.04 -21.12
N VAL A 262 -0.93 -14.76 -22.41
CA VAL A 262 -2.20 -15.02 -23.10
C VAL A 262 -1.92 -15.84 -24.35
N GLU A 263 -2.56 -16.97 -24.46
CA GLU A 263 -2.38 -17.88 -25.59
C GLU A 263 -3.72 -18.37 -26.16
N ALA A 264 -3.74 -18.65 -27.45
CA ALA A 264 -4.88 -19.29 -28.07
C ALA A 264 -4.84 -20.80 -27.84
N ARG A 265 -5.97 -21.37 -27.46
CA ARG A 265 -6.15 -22.81 -27.18
C ARG A 265 -7.30 -23.39 -27.99
N MET A 266 -7.24 -24.70 -28.27
CA MET A 266 -8.31 -25.43 -28.92
C MET A 266 -9.47 -25.67 -27.96
N ASP A 267 -10.68 -25.53 -28.46
CA ASP A 267 -11.89 -25.98 -27.79
C ASP A 267 -12.08 -27.50 -27.90
N GLU A 268 -13.19 -28.01 -27.38
CA GLU A 268 -13.54 -29.46 -27.45
C GLU A 268 -13.70 -29.99 -28.90
N ASN A 269 -13.94 -29.10 -29.86
CA ASN A 269 -14.08 -29.45 -31.28
C ASN A 269 -12.75 -29.41 -32.05
N GLY A 270 -11.65 -29.01 -31.37
CA GLY A 270 -10.34 -28.84 -31.99
C GLY A 270 -10.16 -27.49 -32.72
N GLU A 271 -11.02 -26.53 -32.47
CA GLU A 271 -10.96 -25.20 -33.07
C GLU A 271 -10.29 -24.21 -32.12
N MET A 272 -9.47 -23.28 -32.65
CA MET A 272 -8.76 -22.25 -31.87
C MET A 272 -9.72 -21.16 -31.41
N ARG A 273 -10.50 -21.44 -30.36
CA ARG A 273 -11.61 -20.59 -29.86
C ARG A 273 -11.53 -20.21 -28.40
N ILE A 274 -10.47 -20.58 -27.72
CA ILE A 274 -10.27 -20.29 -26.32
C ILE A 274 -9.03 -19.40 -26.16
N LEU A 275 -9.13 -18.33 -25.36
CA LEU A 275 -7.98 -17.63 -24.83
C LEU A 275 -7.68 -18.21 -23.44
N GLY A 276 -6.51 -18.84 -23.29
CA GLY A 276 -5.96 -19.18 -22.00
C GLY A 276 -5.18 -18.00 -21.42
N ILE A 277 -5.51 -17.61 -20.22
CA ILE A 277 -4.87 -16.50 -19.49
C ILE A 277 -4.17 -17.09 -18.28
N GLU A 278 -2.87 -16.86 -18.18
CA GLU A 278 -2.08 -17.17 -16.99
C GLU A 278 -1.42 -15.90 -16.51
N ALA A 279 -1.52 -15.63 -15.19
CA ALA A 279 -0.89 -14.48 -14.57
C ALA A 279 -0.46 -14.81 -13.14
N THR A 280 0.55 -14.12 -12.64
CA THR A 280 0.99 -14.21 -11.26
C THR A 280 0.56 -12.94 -10.52
N LEU A 281 -0.19 -13.09 -9.44
CA LEU A 281 -0.51 -12.02 -8.53
C LEU A 281 0.49 -12.05 -7.38
N GLU A 282 1.40 -11.09 -7.35
CA GLU A 282 2.29 -10.87 -6.22
C GLU A 282 1.54 -10.15 -5.12
N VAL A 283 1.54 -10.73 -3.93
CA VAL A 283 0.84 -10.20 -2.77
C VAL A 283 1.85 -9.82 -1.69
N ARG A 284 1.82 -8.56 -1.26
CA ARG A 284 2.54 -8.08 -0.08
C ARG A 284 1.51 -7.74 0.98
N LEU A 285 1.66 -8.32 2.16
CA LEU A 285 0.69 -8.22 3.23
C LEU A 285 1.35 -7.74 4.52
N VAL A 286 0.70 -6.78 5.18
CA VAL A 286 0.97 -6.42 6.57
C VAL A 286 -0.35 -6.55 7.33
N VAL A 287 -0.37 -7.39 8.35
CA VAL A 287 -1.53 -7.57 9.22
C VAL A 287 -1.28 -6.87 10.55
N TYR A 288 -2.28 -6.17 11.03
CA TYR A 288 -2.25 -5.44 12.29
C TYR A 288 -3.32 -5.93 13.25
N GLU A 289 -2.99 -5.83 14.54
CA GLU A 289 -3.90 -6.09 15.65
C GLU A 289 -3.90 -4.90 16.61
N GLU A 290 -5.08 -4.50 17.07
CA GLU A 290 -5.20 -3.58 18.20
C GLU A 290 -5.21 -4.35 19.51
N GLU A 291 -4.33 -3.95 20.42
CA GLU A 291 -4.21 -4.60 21.72
C GLU A 291 -4.25 -3.60 22.86
N LYS A 292 -5.04 -3.91 23.90
CA LYS A 292 -5.08 -3.18 25.16
C LYS A 292 -3.95 -3.64 26.06
N ILE A 293 -3.06 -2.73 26.39
CA ILE A 293 -1.84 -3.01 27.15
C ILE A 293 -1.86 -2.19 28.43
N GLN A 294 -1.67 -2.88 29.56
CA GLN A 294 -1.45 -2.20 30.85
C GLN A 294 0.03 -1.81 30.94
N ILE A 295 0.33 -0.54 30.90
CA ILE A 295 1.69 0.01 30.92
C ILE A 295 1.98 0.56 32.31
N LEU A 296 3.13 0.22 32.87
CA LEU A 296 3.58 0.73 34.18
C LEU A 296 3.88 2.23 34.08
N GLU A 297 2.98 3.04 34.64
CA GLU A 297 3.06 4.51 34.62
C GLU A 297 3.91 5.07 35.76
N ASP A 298 3.74 4.51 36.97
CA ASP A 298 4.46 4.94 38.16
C ASP A 298 4.60 3.80 39.16
N MET A 299 5.56 3.94 40.07
CA MET A 299 5.76 2.98 41.16
C MET A 299 6.41 3.63 42.38
N TYR A 300 6.19 3.05 43.56
CA TYR A 300 6.89 3.41 44.80
C TYR A 300 6.97 2.24 45.76
N MET A 301 7.83 2.39 46.77
CA MET A 301 8.02 1.45 47.88
C MET A 301 7.93 2.20 49.19
N LEU A 302 7.61 1.51 50.27
CA LEU A 302 7.48 2.15 51.61
C LEU A 302 8.83 2.27 52.31
N ASP A 303 9.81 1.42 51.96
CA ASP A 303 11.12 1.32 52.60
C ASP A 303 12.29 1.79 51.71
N HIS A 304 12.02 2.13 50.45
CA HIS A 304 13.01 2.62 49.50
C HIS A 304 12.55 3.88 48.81
N VAL A 305 13.52 4.75 48.50
CA VAL A 305 13.31 5.82 47.53
C VAL A 305 13.42 5.21 46.13
N CYS A 306 12.38 5.38 45.37
CA CYS A 306 12.29 4.90 43.99
C CYS A 306 12.42 6.08 43.02
N VAL A 307 13.42 6.05 42.14
CA VAL A 307 13.65 7.06 41.11
C VAL A 307 13.55 6.35 39.76
N PRO A 308 12.40 6.41 39.07
CA PRO A 308 12.23 5.79 37.77
C PRO A 308 13.01 6.55 36.67
N ASP A 309 13.57 5.79 35.73
CA ASP A 309 14.08 6.29 34.46
C ASP A 309 12.96 6.17 33.42
N ILE A 310 12.34 7.30 33.10
CA ILE A 310 11.18 7.37 32.22
C ILE A 310 11.63 7.87 30.85
N LYS A 311 11.28 7.10 29.79
CA LYS A 311 11.48 7.51 28.41
C LYS A 311 10.16 7.53 27.66
N GLU A 312 10.04 8.48 26.76
CA GLU A 312 8.92 8.51 25.82
C GLU A 312 9.18 7.55 24.68
N LYS A 313 8.18 6.71 24.41
CA LYS A 313 8.15 5.75 23.30
C LYS A 313 7.05 6.14 22.34
N LYS A 314 7.37 6.18 21.05
CA LYS A 314 6.40 6.46 19.99
C LYS A 314 5.74 5.15 19.55
N CYS A 315 4.49 4.99 19.90
CA CYS A 315 3.61 3.91 19.45
C CYS A 315 2.56 4.47 18.49
N PHE A 316 1.70 3.61 17.98
CA PHE A 316 0.63 4.00 17.07
C PHE A 316 -0.69 3.41 17.49
N ARG A 317 -1.76 4.08 17.07
CA ARG A 317 -3.15 3.62 17.13
C ARG A 317 -3.72 3.67 15.72
N LEU A 318 -4.66 2.80 15.39
CA LEU A 318 -5.38 2.93 14.15
C LEU A 318 -6.26 4.18 14.19
N LYS A 319 -6.13 5.03 13.19
CA LYS A 319 -7.00 6.19 13.02
C LYS A 319 -8.12 5.88 12.04
N LEU A 320 -7.76 5.34 10.88
CA LEU A 320 -8.70 5.06 9.80
C LEU A 320 -8.16 3.97 8.87
N GLN A 321 -9.04 3.06 8.45
CA GLN A 321 -8.89 2.26 7.24
C GLN A 321 -10.10 2.53 6.36
N ASN A 322 -9.87 3.05 5.16
CA ASN A 322 -10.95 3.45 4.26
C ASN A 322 -10.66 2.98 2.82
N HIS A 323 -11.73 2.54 2.15
CA HIS A 323 -11.74 2.19 0.73
C HIS A 323 -12.74 3.11 0.03
N SER A 324 -12.23 4.11 -0.67
CA SER A 324 -13.02 5.17 -1.27
C SER A 324 -12.98 5.13 -2.79
N LYS A 325 -14.02 5.66 -3.44
CA LYS A 325 -14.15 5.62 -4.90
C LYS A 325 -14.47 7.00 -5.46
N CYS A 326 -13.59 7.50 -6.32
CA CYS A 326 -13.80 8.66 -7.13
C CYS A 326 -14.41 8.25 -8.48
N ARG A 327 -15.49 8.88 -8.88
CA ARG A 327 -16.15 8.63 -10.17
C ARG A 327 -15.90 9.81 -11.09
N ILE A 328 -15.36 9.51 -12.26
CA ILE A 328 -15.15 10.47 -13.33
C ILE A 328 -16.18 10.20 -14.41
N ALA A 329 -16.81 11.26 -14.91
CA ALA A 329 -17.69 11.25 -16.07
C ALA A 329 -17.44 12.55 -16.83
N GLU A 330 -16.62 12.47 -17.90
CA GLU A 330 -16.18 13.63 -18.67
C GLU A 330 -16.48 13.46 -20.16
N GLU A 331 -16.90 14.54 -20.79
CA GLU A 331 -17.12 14.61 -22.23
C GLU A 331 -15.94 15.34 -22.88
N LEU A 332 -15.25 14.65 -23.80
CA LEU A 332 -14.11 15.21 -24.52
C LEU A 332 -14.53 15.51 -25.97
N THR A 333 -14.22 16.70 -26.44
CA THR A 333 -14.37 17.07 -27.84
C THR A 333 -13.04 16.87 -28.56
N LEU A 334 -13.01 15.92 -29.49
CA LEU A 334 -11.82 15.50 -30.23
C LEU A 334 -12.04 15.71 -31.74
N PRO A 335 -11.80 16.93 -32.25
CA PRO A 335 -12.11 17.27 -33.65
C PRO A 335 -11.39 16.37 -34.66
N GLU A 336 -10.20 15.87 -34.31
CA GLU A 336 -9.39 14.97 -35.14
C GLU A 336 -10.04 13.59 -35.35
N LEU A 337 -11.01 13.21 -34.52
CA LEU A 337 -11.74 11.95 -34.64
C LEU A 337 -13.07 12.06 -35.37
N LYS A 338 -13.52 13.29 -35.70
CA LYS A 338 -14.90 13.57 -36.13
C LYS A 338 -15.37 12.72 -37.31
N ASP A 339 -14.54 12.51 -38.30
CA ASP A 339 -14.91 11.84 -39.56
C ASP A 339 -14.15 10.53 -39.79
N ASN A 340 -13.41 10.03 -38.79
CA ASN A 340 -12.43 8.93 -38.97
C ASN A 340 -12.59 7.77 -37.99
N ILE A 341 -13.55 7.81 -37.08
CA ILE A 341 -13.70 6.79 -36.05
C ILE A 341 -15.00 5.99 -36.24
N LEU A 342 -14.86 4.69 -36.34
CA LEU A 342 -16.01 3.77 -36.42
C LEU A 342 -16.38 3.20 -35.04
N GLN A 343 -15.36 2.76 -34.30
CA GLN A 343 -15.56 2.10 -33.01
C GLN A 343 -14.31 2.21 -32.14
N ILE A 344 -14.50 2.40 -30.83
CA ILE A 344 -13.44 2.22 -29.84
C ILE A 344 -13.43 0.75 -29.43
N CYS A 345 -12.28 0.08 -29.59
CA CYS A 345 -12.14 -1.35 -29.29
C CYS A 345 -11.44 -1.62 -27.96
N TYR A 346 -10.62 -0.67 -27.48
CA TYR A 346 -9.87 -0.82 -26.24
C TYR A 346 -9.57 0.53 -25.59
N CYS A 347 -9.54 0.58 -24.26
CA CYS A 347 -9.07 1.74 -23.50
C CYS A 347 -8.23 1.30 -22.30
N LYS A 348 -7.21 2.08 -21.97
CA LYS A 348 -6.31 1.91 -20.83
C LYS A 348 -6.15 3.23 -20.10
N GLY A 349 -6.14 3.17 -18.76
CA GLY A 349 -5.96 4.35 -17.91
C GLY A 349 -4.91 4.12 -16.84
N LYS A 350 -4.16 5.18 -16.53
CA LYS A 350 -3.21 5.20 -15.42
C LYS A 350 -3.42 6.46 -14.60
N ILE A 351 -3.56 6.30 -13.29
CA ILE A 351 -3.68 7.42 -12.36
C ILE A 351 -2.27 7.96 -12.07
N GLN A 352 -2.15 9.28 -12.14
CA GLN A 352 -0.97 10.02 -11.68
C GLN A 352 -1.44 11.11 -10.72
N PRO A 353 -1.32 10.91 -9.40
CA PRO A 353 -1.51 12.00 -8.45
C PRO A 353 -0.44 13.07 -8.62
N GLU A 354 -0.85 14.33 -8.66
CA GLU A 354 0.04 15.49 -8.73
C GLU A 354 0.23 16.13 -7.36
N SER A 355 -0.81 16.09 -6.52
CA SER A 355 -0.81 16.65 -5.18
C SER A 355 -1.68 15.83 -4.25
N THR A 356 -1.13 15.51 -3.07
CA THR A 356 -1.89 14.98 -1.92
C THR A 356 -1.65 15.89 -0.74
N LYS A 357 -2.72 16.47 -0.18
CA LYS A 357 -2.65 17.38 0.96
C LYS A 357 -3.62 16.94 2.03
N ALA A 358 -3.09 16.69 3.23
CA ALA A 358 -3.93 16.44 4.40
C ALA A 358 -4.39 17.78 5.00
N GLU A 359 -5.71 17.94 5.13
CA GLU A 359 -6.35 19.11 5.73
C GLU A 359 -7.31 18.65 6.84
N GLU A 360 -7.96 19.59 7.53
CA GLU A 360 -8.87 19.26 8.65
C GLU A 360 -10.07 18.41 8.23
N ASP A 361 -10.56 18.56 6.99
CA ASP A 361 -11.72 17.88 6.42
C ASP A 361 -11.37 16.57 5.69
N GLY A 362 -10.09 16.33 5.39
CA GLY A 362 -9.66 15.12 4.73
C GLY A 362 -8.36 15.25 3.94
N ILE A 363 -8.13 14.27 3.08
CA ILE A 363 -7.00 14.26 2.16
C ILE A 363 -7.49 14.72 0.79
N HIS A 364 -7.04 15.89 0.38
CA HIS A 364 -7.30 16.44 -0.93
C HIS A 364 -6.33 15.83 -1.94
N ILE A 365 -6.86 15.09 -2.90
CA ILE A 365 -6.11 14.43 -3.96
C ILE A 365 -6.43 15.14 -5.27
N GLU A 366 -5.41 15.71 -5.89
CA GLU A 366 -5.48 16.27 -7.24
C GLU A 366 -4.57 15.47 -8.15
N GLY A 367 -5.01 15.17 -9.36
CA GLY A 367 -4.22 14.40 -10.29
C GLY A 367 -4.83 14.30 -11.68
N VAL A 368 -4.19 13.50 -12.50
CA VAL A 368 -4.65 13.22 -13.87
C VAL A 368 -4.80 11.72 -14.09
N LEU A 369 -5.84 11.36 -14.83
CA LEU A 369 -5.99 10.05 -15.42
C LEU A 369 -5.40 10.12 -16.84
N HIS A 370 -4.22 9.54 -17.03
CA HIS A 370 -3.68 9.29 -18.35
C HIS A 370 -4.54 8.28 -19.06
N LEU A 371 -5.16 8.68 -20.15
CA LEU A 371 -6.09 7.89 -20.92
C LEU A 371 -5.52 7.59 -22.29
N MET A 372 -5.56 6.34 -22.70
CA MET A 372 -5.31 5.89 -24.05
C MET A 372 -6.48 5.05 -24.54
N PHE A 373 -6.89 5.22 -25.78
CA PHE A 373 -7.80 4.28 -26.41
C PHE A 373 -7.41 3.98 -27.86
N LEU A 374 -7.62 2.70 -28.23
CA LEU A 374 -7.44 2.17 -29.58
C LEU A 374 -8.81 2.18 -30.28
N TYR A 375 -8.86 2.66 -31.51
CA TYR A 375 -10.08 2.73 -32.28
C TYR A 375 -9.91 2.26 -33.72
N VAL A 376 -10.99 1.76 -34.30
CA VAL A 376 -11.09 1.38 -35.71
C VAL A 376 -11.45 2.61 -36.54
N ARG A 377 -10.77 2.74 -37.68
CA ARG A 377 -10.95 3.83 -38.64
C ARG A 377 -11.71 3.34 -39.87
N GLU A 378 -12.32 4.27 -40.61
CA GLU A 378 -12.95 4.01 -41.90
C GLU A 378 -11.93 3.81 -43.02
N ASP A 379 -10.66 4.19 -42.80
CA ASP A 379 -9.58 4.13 -43.77
C ASP A 379 -8.92 2.74 -43.78
N ASP A 380 -9.14 1.96 -44.85
CA ASP A 380 -8.55 0.63 -45.04
C ASP A 380 -7.02 0.64 -45.10
N GLN A 381 -6.39 1.78 -45.45
CA GLN A 381 -4.94 1.93 -45.42
C GLN A 381 -4.37 2.16 -44.01
N MET A 382 -5.24 2.60 -43.09
CA MET A 382 -4.90 2.84 -41.70
C MET A 382 -6.05 2.39 -40.79
N PRO A 383 -6.30 1.08 -40.69
CA PRO A 383 -7.52 0.57 -40.06
C PRO A 383 -7.59 0.86 -38.56
N PHE A 384 -6.47 1.16 -37.92
CA PHE A 384 -6.40 1.46 -36.50
C PHE A 384 -5.77 2.83 -36.23
N GLY A 385 -6.28 3.49 -35.20
CA GLY A 385 -5.72 4.70 -34.62
C GLY A 385 -5.66 4.62 -33.10
N VAL A 386 -4.79 5.41 -32.51
CA VAL A 386 -4.67 5.57 -31.06
C VAL A 386 -4.84 7.04 -30.72
N TRP A 387 -5.60 7.31 -29.70
CA TRP A 387 -5.68 8.60 -29.05
C TRP A 387 -5.12 8.50 -27.64
N GLN A 388 -4.37 9.51 -27.22
CA GLN A 388 -3.82 9.62 -25.86
C GLN A 388 -4.07 11.03 -25.34
N GLY A 389 -4.41 11.12 -24.05
CA GLY A 389 -4.67 12.40 -23.41
C GLY A 389 -4.77 12.25 -21.88
N MET A 390 -5.08 13.34 -21.24
CA MET A 390 -5.18 13.44 -19.78
C MET A 390 -6.55 13.96 -19.37
N VAL A 391 -7.17 13.31 -18.38
CA VAL A 391 -8.41 13.73 -17.76
C VAL A 391 -8.12 14.14 -16.33
N PRO A 392 -8.20 15.43 -15.96
CA PRO A 392 -7.93 15.87 -14.59
C PRO A 392 -9.03 15.39 -13.65
N PHE A 393 -8.67 15.12 -12.41
CA PHE A 393 -9.63 14.81 -11.36
C PHE A 393 -9.21 15.45 -10.03
N THR A 394 -10.21 15.70 -9.19
CA THR A 394 -10.05 16.08 -7.80
C THR A 394 -10.90 15.17 -6.93
N TYR A 395 -10.37 14.77 -5.80
CA TYR A 395 -11.09 13.93 -4.87
C TYR A 395 -10.77 14.29 -3.42
N LEU A 396 -11.79 14.33 -2.58
CA LEU A 396 -11.65 14.47 -1.13
C LEU A 396 -11.86 13.09 -0.48
N LEU A 397 -10.80 12.55 0.07
CA LEU A 397 -10.87 11.35 0.89
C LEU A 397 -11.06 11.78 2.34
N GLU A 398 -12.27 11.56 2.87
CA GLU A 398 -12.60 11.92 4.25
C GLU A 398 -11.71 11.17 5.24
N ASN A 399 -11.11 11.88 6.16
CA ASN A 399 -10.31 11.32 7.24
C ASN A 399 -10.93 11.68 8.60
N GLY A 400 -10.48 11.03 9.66
CA GLY A 400 -10.94 11.31 11.03
C GLY A 400 -10.48 12.66 11.63
N GLY A 401 -10.02 13.64 10.81
CA GLY A 401 -9.48 14.93 11.25
C GLY A 401 -8.01 14.88 11.72
N GLY A 402 -7.30 16.00 11.75
CA GLY A 402 -5.90 16.15 12.14
C GLY A 402 -4.88 15.72 11.08
N GLU A 403 -3.64 16.18 11.21
CA GLU A 403 -2.55 15.80 10.32
C GLU A 403 -2.14 14.34 10.58
N PRO A 404 -2.18 13.44 9.58
CA PRO A 404 -1.68 12.09 9.73
C PRO A 404 -0.14 12.10 9.67
N GLU A 405 0.53 11.57 10.70
CA GLU A 405 2.00 11.40 10.66
C GLU A 405 2.45 10.17 9.85
N ALA A 406 1.57 9.21 9.63
CA ALA A 406 1.85 8.01 8.87
C ALA A 406 0.60 7.62 8.08
N GLU A 407 0.66 7.90 6.79
CA GLU A 407 -0.38 7.62 5.82
C GLU A 407 0.17 6.68 4.76
N GLU A 408 -0.58 5.64 4.46
CA GLU A 408 -0.34 4.79 3.30
C GLU A 408 -1.57 4.89 2.40
N LEU A 409 -1.34 5.44 1.22
CA LEU A 409 -2.37 5.68 0.20
C LEU A 409 -2.01 4.93 -1.06
N ASP A 410 -2.86 3.98 -1.43
CA ASP A 410 -2.79 3.25 -2.69
C ASP A 410 -3.95 3.64 -3.59
N TRP A 411 -3.74 3.59 -4.91
CA TRP A 411 -4.77 3.89 -5.89
C TRP A 411 -4.76 2.93 -7.08
N THR A 412 -5.92 2.71 -7.64
CA THR A 412 -6.08 1.87 -8.83
C THR A 412 -7.26 2.33 -9.69
N VAL A 413 -7.19 2.06 -11.00
CA VAL A 413 -8.33 2.21 -11.90
C VAL A 413 -9.16 0.94 -11.85
N GLU A 414 -10.30 0.96 -11.15
CA GLU A 414 -11.19 -0.20 -11.08
C GLU A 414 -12.00 -0.43 -12.35
N GLN A 415 -12.48 0.66 -12.92
CA GLN A 415 -13.30 0.62 -14.13
C GLN A 415 -12.95 1.79 -15.06
N LEU A 416 -12.90 1.52 -16.33
CA LEU A 416 -12.70 2.52 -17.37
C LEU A 416 -13.49 2.15 -18.61
N SER A 417 -14.21 3.10 -19.16
CA SER A 417 -14.90 2.97 -20.43
C SER A 417 -14.87 4.27 -21.22
N VAL A 418 -14.73 4.17 -22.52
CA VAL A 418 -14.78 5.30 -23.45
C VAL A 418 -15.83 4.99 -24.50
N GLY A 419 -16.84 5.82 -24.59
CA GLY A 419 -17.97 5.68 -25.51
C GLY A 419 -17.98 6.77 -26.57
N LEU A 420 -18.30 6.43 -27.82
CA LEU A 420 -18.52 7.41 -28.88
C LEU A 420 -19.90 8.07 -28.74
N MET A 421 -19.94 9.40 -28.77
CA MET A 421 -21.16 10.18 -28.78
C MET A 421 -21.53 10.72 -30.17
N GLY A 422 -20.57 10.67 -31.10
CA GLY A 422 -20.67 11.20 -32.46
C GLY A 422 -20.06 12.60 -32.60
N ASN A 423 -19.85 13.06 -33.85
CA ASN A 423 -19.24 14.37 -34.17
C ASN A 423 -17.84 14.63 -33.54
N GLY A 424 -17.07 13.58 -33.22
CA GLY A 424 -15.78 13.73 -32.54
C GLY A 424 -15.92 13.95 -31.03
N GLU A 425 -17.06 13.67 -30.45
CA GLU A 425 -17.27 13.67 -29.00
C GLU A 425 -17.18 12.26 -28.44
N VAL A 426 -16.51 12.12 -27.31
CA VAL A 426 -16.37 10.86 -26.56
C VAL A 426 -16.71 11.09 -25.09
N GLU A 427 -17.41 10.14 -24.50
CA GLU A 427 -17.71 10.11 -23.06
C GLU A 427 -16.69 9.18 -22.38
N VAL A 428 -15.99 9.70 -21.39
CA VAL A 428 -15.05 8.95 -20.53
C VAL A 428 -15.71 8.71 -19.19
N LYS A 429 -15.84 7.44 -18.80
CA LYS A 429 -16.29 7.05 -17.46
C LYS A 429 -15.22 6.23 -16.78
N ALA A 430 -14.80 6.63 -15.59
CA ALA A 430 -13.85 5.90 -14.79
C ALA A 430 -14.28 5.81 -13.33
N VAL A 431 -13.89 4.73 -12.67
CA VAL A 431 -13.96 4.56 -11.22
C VAL A 431 -12.54 4.37 -10.73
N LEU A 432 -12.05 5.34 -9.98
CA LEU A 432 -10.75 5.32 -9.33
C LEU A 432 -10.96 4.91 -7.87
N ALA A 433 -10.27 3.88 -7.42
CA ALA A 433 -10.27 3.47 -6.02
C ALA A 433 -9.06 4.07 -5.30
N PHE A 434 -9.30 4.56 -4.10
CA PHE A 434 -8.29 5.04 -3.17
C PHE A 434 -8.40 4.28 -1.86
N ASN A 435 -7.34 3.56 -1.49
CA ASN A 435 -7.26 2.79 -0.26
C ASN A 435 -6.32 3.53 0.69
N CYS A 436 -6.84 3.90 1.84
CA CYS A 436 -6.10 4.67 2.83
C CYS A 436 -6.02 3.91 4.14
N PHE A 437 -4.81 3.83 4.70
CA PHE A 437 -4.55 3.32 6.04
C PHE A 437 -3.78 4.36 6.84
N GLN A 438 -4.43 4.93 7.86
CA GLN A 438 -3.87 6.00 8.69
C GLN A 438 -3.59 5.52 10.10
N LYS A 439 -2.40 5.85 10.60
CA LYS A 439 -1.96 5.61 11.97
C LYS A 439 -1.83 6.94 12.70
N GLU A 440 -2.31 6.99 13.93
CA GLU A 440 -2.14 8.12 14.82
C GLU A 440 -1.00 7.83 15.81
N PRO A 441 0.00 8.72 15.96
CA PRO A 441 1.06 8.52 16.93
C PRO A 441 0.55 8.71 18.35
N VAL A 442 0.97 7.82 19.23
CA VAL A 442 0.72 7.87 20.68
C VAL A 442 2.04 7.90 21.40
N MET A 443 2.31 8.99 22.13
CA MET A 443 3.49 9.08 22.98
C MET A 443 3.21 8.41 24.32
N VAL A 444 3.94 7.33 24.58
CA VAL A 444 3.79 6.51 25.79
C VAL A 444 4.98 6.75 26.71
N GLN A 445 4.71 7.15 27.94
CA GLN A 445 5.74 7.22 28.97
C GLN A 445 6.05 5.81 29.47
N ASN A 446 7.27 5.34 29.28
CA ASN A 446 7.72 4.01 29.63
C ASN A 446 8.81 4.08 30.70
N ILE A 447 8.66 3.32 31.77
CA ILE A 447 9.69 3.16 32.79
C ILE A 447 10.66 2.07 32.31
N GLU A 448 11.84 2.46 31.83
CA GLU A 448 12.86 1.51 31.39
C GLU A 448 13.56 0.80 32.55
N SER A 449 13.81 1.55 33.62
CA SER A 449 14.45 1.08 34.84
C SER A 449 14.13 2.00 36.01
N ALA A 450 14.50 1.62 37.22
CA ALA A 450 14.44 2.51 38.38
C ALA A 450 15.60 2.25 39.31
N LYS A 451 16.06 3.30 39.98
CA LYS A 451 17.03 3.23 41.06
C LYS A 451 16.30 3.15 42.39
N PHE A 452 16.58 2.09 43.13
CA PHE A 452 16.04 1.86 44.47
C PHE A 452 17.13 2.12 45.50
N THR A 453 16.88 3.06 46.42
CA THR A 453 17.80 3.37 47.52
C THR A 453 17.08 3.13 48.84
N PRO A 454 17.59 2.23 49.70
CA PRO A 454 16.98 2.02 51.02
C PRO A 454 16.91 3.31 51.80
N MET A 455 15.78 3.56 52.45
CA MET A 455 15.65 4.69 53.38
C MET A 455 16.32 4.36 54.70
N SER A 456 17.01 5.31 55.27
CA SER A 456 17.56 5.18 56.63
C SER A 456 16.44 5.13 57.68
N ASN A 457 16.71 4.51 58.84
CA ASN A 457 15.76 4.52 59.96
C ASN A 457 15.38 5.94 60.40
N GLU A 458 16.35 6.84 60.39
CA GLU A 458 16.16 8.24 60.72
C GLU A 458 15.22 8.96 59.72
N GLU A 459 15.33 8.72 58.44
CA GLU A 459 14.41 9.24 57.41
C GLU A 459 13.00 8.67 57.56
N LEU A 460 12.89 7.41 57.89
CA LEU A 460 11.60 6.75 58.15
C LEU A 460 10.93 7.32 59.42
N GLU A 461 11.69 7.52 60.52
CA GLU A 461 11.18 8.04 61.77
C GLU A 461 10.76 9.53 61.69
N ASN A 462 11.48 10.33 60.93
CA ASN A 462 11.20 11.77 60.73
C ASN A 462 9.94 12.03 59.91
N ARG A 463 9.39 11.05 59.22
CA ARG A 463 8.11 11.20 58.49
C ARG A 463 6.94 11.24 59.48
N PRO A 464 5.96 12.17 59.31
CA PRO A 464 4.84 12.31 60.21
C PRO A 464 4.00 11.03 60.24
N GLY A 465 3.68 10.52 61.44
CA GLY A 465 2.87 9.32 61.64
C GLY A 465 1.41 9.49 61.25
N ILE A 466 0.87 10.73 61.43
CA ILE A 466 -0.52 11.09 61.14
C ILE A 466 -0.52 12.49 60.46
N VAL A 467 -1.23 12.62 59.36
CA VAL A 467 -1.37 13.88 58.62
C VAL A 467 -2.83 14.15 58.31
N GLY A 468 -3.34 15.28 58.74
CA GLY A 468 -4.59 15.85 58.24
C GLY A 468 -4.30 16.69 57.01
N TYR A 469 -4.79 16.27 55.83
CA TYR A 469 -4.49 16.89 54.57
C TYR A 469 -5.73 17.53 53.94
N PHE A 470 -5.59 18.75 53.42
CA PHE A 470 -6.59 19.37 52.55
C PHE A 470 -6.19 19.18 51.11
N VAL A 471 -7.00 18.47 50.35
CA VAL A 471 -6.76 18.14 48.95
C VAL A 471 -6.65 19.40 48.11
N LYS A 472 -5.58 19.52 47.34
CA LYS A 472 -5.32 20.61 46.40
C LYS A 472 -5.76 20.21 44.99
N ASN A 473 -5.80 21.19 44.09
CA ASN A 473 -6.08 20.95 42.69
C ASN A 473 -4.96 20.07 42.07
N GLY A 474 -5.29 18.97 41.45
CA GLY A 474 -4.35 18.03 40.84
C GLY A 474 -3.79 16.92 41.77
N ASP A 475 -4.16 16.93 43.07
CA ASP A 475 -3.82 15.81 43.95
C ASP A 475 -4.62 14.54 43.58
N THR A 476 -3.96 13.39 43.70
CA THR A 476 -4.58 12.05 43.61
C THR A 476 -4.24 11.25 44.87
N LEU A 477 -5.06 10.27 45.23
CA LEU A 477 -4.74 9.37 46.35
C LEU A 477 -3.40 8.68 46.15
N TRP A 478 -3.04 8.36 44.91
CA TRP A 478 -1.75 7.78 44.55
C TRP A 478 -0.58 8.69 44.92
N ASN A 479 -0.63 9.94 44.52
CA ASN A 479 0.42 10.92 44.81
C ASN A 479 0.53 11.19 46.33
N LEU A 480 -0.59 11.22 47.05
CA LEU A 480 -0.62 11.39 48.51
C LEU A 480 -0.05 10.14 49.21
N ALA A 481 -0.41 8.95 48.78
CA ALA A 481 0.10 7.69 49.32
C ALA A 481 1.64 7.61 49.15
N LYS A 482 2.15 7.90 47.95
CA LYS A 482 3.58 7.94 47.62
C LYS A 482 4.31 8.98 48.49
N LYS A 483 3.74 10.17 48.62
CA LYS A 483 4.32 11.28 49.40
C LYS A 483 4.39 11.03 50.90
N TYR A 484 3.35 10.41 51.45
CA TYR A 484 3.21 10.20 52.89
C TYR A 484 3.54 8.77 53.35
N ASN A 485 4.11 7.96 52.45
CA ASN A 485 4.62 6.63 52.78
C ASN A 485 3.54 5.69 53.30
N THR A 486 2.45 5.63 52.59
CA THR A 486 1.28 4.77 52.89
C THR A 486 0.74 4.14 51.58
N THR A 487 -0.34 3.43 51.66
CA THR A 487 -1.01 2.87 50.47
C THR A 487 -2.31 3.57 50.15
N VAL A 488 -2.77 3.51 48.92
CA VAL A 488 -4.07 4.05 48.50
C VAL A 488 -5.19 3.38 49.29
N GLU A 489 -5.09 2.06 49.49
CA GLU A 489 -6.05 1.26 50.25
C GLU A 489 -6.15 1.72 51.70
N ASN A 490 -5.00 1.99 52.33
CA ASN A 490 -4.98 2.49 53.72
C ASN A 490 -5.64 3.87 53.83
N ILE A 491 -5.39 4.79 52.88
CA ILE A 491 -6.06 6.10 52.86
C ILE A 491 -7.57 5.92 52.69
N LYS A 492 -8.01 5.06 51.81
CA LYS A 492 -9.44 4.77 51.57
C LYS A 492 -10.11 4.20 52.81
N GLU A 493 -9.49 3.22 53.44
CA GLU A 493 -10.02 2.54 54.65
C GLU A 493 -10.19 3.54 55.81
N VAL A 494 -9.16 4.31 56.08
CA VAL A 494 -9.15 5.30 57.18
C VAL A 494 -10.20 6.40 56.99
N ASN A 495 -10.46 6.80 55.75
CA ASN A 495 -11.40 7.87 55.44
C ASN A 495 -12.79 7.36 55.00
N HIS A 496 -13.03 6.04 55.06
CA HIS A 496 -14.28 5.38 54.60
C HIS A 496 -14.67 5.75 53.17
N MET A 497 -13.68 5.74 52.26
CA MET A 497 -13.88 6.10 50.87
C MET A 497 -14.10 4.84 50.02
N GLU A 498 -15.17 4.84 49.22
CA GLU A 498 -15.44 3.75 48.27
C GLU A 498 -14.67 3.92 46.93
N LYS A 499 -14.43 5.18 46.54
CA LYS A 499 -13.77 5.52 45.29
C LYS A 499 -12.42 6.20 45.55
N GLU A 500 -11.59 6.26 44.52
CA GLU A 500 -10.28 6.93 44.57
C GLU A 500 -10.34 8.42 44.22
N ASP A 501 -11.49 8.90 43.77
CA ASP A 501 -11.68 10.29 43.37
C ASP A 501 -11.67 11.22 44.59
N VAL A 502 -10.88 12.27 44.51
CA VAL A 502 -10.78 13.32 45.52
C VAL A 502 -10.94 14.70 44.89
N ASN A 503 -11.63 15.58 45.60
CA ASN A 503 -11.88 16.93 45.13
C ASN A 503 -11.09 17.97 45.94
N LYS A 504 -10.76 19.10 45.32
CA LYS A 504 -10.13 20.21 45.99
C LYS A 504 -10.96 20.65 47.23
N GLY A 505 -10.32 20.65 48.38
CA GLY A 505 -10.93 21.05 49.65
C GLY A 505 -11.39 19.87 50.51
N ASP A 506 -11.39 18.64 49.98
CA ASP A 506 -11.66 17.45 50.78
C ASP A 506 -10.64 17.33 51.92
N LYS A 507 -11.10 16.83 53.08
CA LYS A 507 -10.26 16.61 54.25
C LYS A 507 -9.94 15.14 54.32
N ILE A 508 -8.67 14.79 54.18
CA ILE A 508 -8.19 13.41 54.21
C ILE A 508 -7.27 13.22 55.41
N LEU A 509 -7.49 12.15 56.14
CA LEU A 509 -6.62 11.68 57.23
C LEU A 509 -5.69 10.61 56.64
N ILE A 510 -4.39 10.80 56.77
CA ILE A 510 -3.36 9.93 56.22
C ILE A 510 -2.53 9.36 57.37
N PHE A 511 -2.46 8.03 57.45
CA PHE A 511 -1.59 7.35 58.39
C PHE A 511 -0.39 6.77 57.66
N LYS A 512 0.79 6.98 58.20
CA LYS A 512 1.98 6.29 57.74
C LYS A 512 1.86 4.80 58.07
N GLN A 513 2.16 3.95 57.13
CA GLN A 513 2.12 2.53 57.33
C GLN A 513 3.36 2.05 58.10
N ASN A 514 3.15 1.28 59.16
CA ASN A 514 4.25 0.67 59.91
C ASN A 514 4.74 -0.58 59.20
N LEU A 515 6.02 -0.59 58.80
CA LEU A 515 6.68 -1.72 58.13
C LEU A 515 6.75 -3.01 58.97
N SER A 516 6.47 -2.94 60.27
CA SER A 516 6.51 -4.08 61.16
C SER A 516 5.21 -4.94 61.12
N ILE A 517 4.23 -4.59 60.29
CA ILE A 517 2.91 -5.27 60.17
C ILE A 517 2.73 -5.92 58.79
N LEU A 518 3.66 -5.71 57.85
CA LEU A 518 3.77 -6.40 56.59
C LEU A 518 4.74 -7.59 56.72
#